data_717ea0fdf677c6a4874c6c041de2314a
#
_entry.id   717ea0fdf677c6a4874c6c041de2314a
#
_cell.length_a   1.000
_cell.length_b   1.000
_cell.length_c   1.000
_cell.angle_alpha   90.00
_cell.angle_beta   90.00
_cell.angle_gamma   90.00
#
_symmetry.space_group_name_H-M   'P 1'
#
loop_
_entity.id
_entity.type
_entity.pdbx_description
1 polymer ?
#
loop_
_entity_poly.entity_id
_entity_poly.type
_entity_poly.pdbx_seq_one_letter_code
_entity_poly.pdbx_strand_id
1 'polypeptide(L)'
;GSEMCIRDRSQLEKALDNDCMFDGSSIDGFVRIDESDMYLHPDYDTWTIFPWRKHQNAQTARLICSVYKSDNETPFMGDPRNVLQKVMDEAAEMGFGFNVGPECEFFLFKLDENGNPTLETGDEGGYFDLNPIDHGENCRRDICLALEDMGYTIEASHHEVAEGQHEIDFQFGDVMLSADRVMTFKHVVKTYAAKHGLHATFMPKPIYGINGSGMHTNMSLYYLKDGKNAFDDPNGEMGLSETAYNFIAGIMAHIRGIAAFSNPTVNSYKRLVPGYEAPSYLVWSASNRSCLVRIPAARGKGTRVE
;
A
#
# COMPACT_ATOMS: atom_id res chain seq x y z
N GLY A 1 -11.92 -4.18 -1.96
CA GLY A 1 -12.67 -3.03 -2.46
C GLY A 1 -13.78 -3.47 -3.39
N SER A 2 -14.89 -2.76 -3.34
CA SER A 2 -16.03 -2.99 -4.22
C SER A 2 -15.91 -2.13 -5.48
N GLU A 3 -16.37 -2.62 -6.61
CA GLU A 3 -16.37 -1.90 -7.90
C GLU A 3 -17.82 -1.60 -8.30
N MET A 4 -18.11 -0.31 -8.58
CA MET A 4 -19.33 0.08 -9.27
C MET A 4 -18.99 0.46 -10.70
N CYS A 5 -19.60 -0.21 -11.68
CA CYS A 5 -19.35 0.03 -13.09
C CYS A 5 -20.44 0.92 -13.70
N ILE A 6 -20.10 2.15 -14.03
CA ILE A 6 -20.99 3.11 -14.71
C ILE A 6 -20.65 3.13 -16.20
N ARG A 7 -21.64 2.94 -17.07
CA ARG A 7 -21.47 2.90 -18.53
C ARG A 7 -22.16 4.05 -19.26
N ASP A 8 -23.21 4.63 -18.67
CA ASP A 8 -23.95 5.73 -19.24
C ASP A 8 -23.38 7.08 -18.78
N ARG A 9 -23.21 8.00 -19.72
CA ARG A 9 -22.74 9.37 -19.43
C ARG A 9 -23.63 10.11 -18.43
N SER A 10 -24.94 9.95 -18.49
CA SER A 10 -25.86 10.58 -17.53
C SER A 10 -25.67 10.07 -16.09
N GLN A 11 -25.24 8.81 -15.93
CA GLN A 11 -24.93 8.24 -14.64
C GLN A 11 -23.55 8.73 -14.13
N LEU A 12 -22.61 9.00 -15.04
CA LEU A 12 -21.32 9.55 -14.68
C LEU A 12 -21.47 10.97 -14.08
N GLU A 13 -22.30 11.81 -14.67
CA GLU A 13 -22.59 13.16 -14.14
C GLU A 13 -23.11 13.07 -12.70
N LYS A 14 -24.09 12.21 -12.44
CA LYS A 14 -24.61 11.97 -11.07
C LYS A 14 -23.52 11.50 -10.11
N ALA A 15 -22.68 10.55 -10.54
CA ALA A 15 -21.59 10.04 -9.70
C ALA A 15 -20.57 11.14 -9.37
N LEU A 16 -20.28 12.02 -10.33
CA LEU A 16 -19.38 13.16 -10.11
C LEU A 16 -20.01 14.22 -9.18
N ASP A 17 -21.33 14.34 -9.17
CA ASP A 17 -22.07 15.25 -8.28
C ASP A 17 -22.38 14.64 -6.89
N ASN A 18 -21.64 13.60 -6.46
CA ASN A 18 -21.84 12.88 -5.19
C ASN A 18 -23.23 12.21 -5.04
N ASP A 19 -23.93 11.97 -6.13
CA ASP A 19 -25.27 11.35 -6.16
C ASP A 19 -25.21 9.87 -6.59
N CYS A 20 -24.16 9.17 -6.12
CA CYS A 20 -23.97 7.74 -6.38
C CYS A 20 -24.20 6.95 -5.08
N MET A 21 -25.39 6.40 -4.94
CA MET A 21 -25.79 5.61 -3.78
C MET A 21 -25.46 4.12 -3.99
N PHE A 22 -25.13 3.44 -2.90
CA PHE A 22 -24.96 1.99 -2.86
C PHE A 22 -25.48 1.40 -1.55
N ASP A 23 -25.76 0.10 -1.53
CA ASP A 23 -26.14 -0.65 -0.35
C ASP A 23 -24.89 -1.11 0.42
N GLY A 24 -24.56 -0.38 1.49
CA GLY A 24 -23.44 -0.72 2.37
C GLY A 24 -23.63 -2.03 3.16
N SER A 25 -24.89 -2.48 3.37
CA SER A 25 -25.17 -3.73 4.07
C SER A 25 -24.83 -4.98 3.26
N SER A 26 -24.69 -4.82 1.93
CA SER A 26 -24.23 -5.88 1.05
C SER A 26 -22.72 -6.13 1.12
N ILE A 27 -21.98 -5.30 1.86
CA ILE A 27 -20.54 -5.46 2.10
C ILE A 27 -20.36 -6.06 3.49
N ASP A 28 -19.78 -7.26 3.56
CA ASP A 28 -19.58 -8.00 4.81
C ASP A 28 -18.86 -7.16 5.88
N GLY A 29 -19.49 -7.03 7.03
CA GLY A 29 -18.93 -6.32 8.18
C GLY A 29 -18.92 -4.80 8.09
N PHE A 30 -19.52 -4.20 7.04
CA PHE A 30 -19.48 -2.77 6.81
C PHE A 30 -20.55 -2.02 7.64
N VAL A 31 -21.83 -2.27 7.39
CA VAL A 31 -22.95 -1.71 8.14
C VAL A 31 -24.08 -2.72 8.30
N ARG A 32 -25.07 -2.38 9.15
CA ARG A 32 -26.30 -3.16 9.30
C ARG A 32 -27.35 -2.77 8.26
N ILE A 33 -28.34 -3.61 8.07
CA ILE A 33 -29.40 -3.44 7.05
C ILE A 33 -30.25 -2.18 7.25
N ASP A 34 -30.35 -1.71 8.49
CA ASP A 34 -31.07 -0.49 8.86
C ASP A 34 -30.28 0.82 8.61
N GLU A 35 -28.99 0.70 8.26
CA GLU A 35 -28.10 1.80 7.88
C GLU A 35 -27.51 1.58 6.49
N SER A 36 -28.24 0.91 5.59
CA SER A 36 -27.71 0.36 4.33
C SER A 36 -27.36 1.42 3.28
N ASP A 37 -28.15 2.47 3.19
CA ASP A 37 -28.00 3.47 2.13
C ASP A 37 -26.79 4.36 2.42
N MET A 38 -25.83 4.35 1.50
CA MET A 38 -24.61 5.12 1.57
C MET A 38 -24.29 5.78 0.25
N TYR A 39 -23.52 6.88 0.30
CA TYR A 39 -23.11 7.64 -0.86
C TYR A 39 -21.62 7.58 -1.09
N LEU A 40 -21.21 7.66 -2.36
CA LEU A 40 -19.84 7.73 -2.80
C LEU A 40 -19.49 9.16 -3.22
N HIS A 41 -18.50 9.75 -2.56
CA HIS A 41 -17.93 11.05 -2.93
C HIS A 41 -16.61 10.80 -3.65
N PRO A 42 -16.53 10.98 -4.98
CA PRO A 42 -15.34 10.73 -5.74
C PRO A 42 -14.25 11.78 -5.47
N ASP A 43 -13.04 11.29 -5.31
CA ASP A 43 -11.84 12.09 -5.31
C ASP A 43 -11.32 12.22 -6.75
N TYR A 44 -11.47 13.39 -7.35
CA TYR A 44 -11.13 13.65 -8.75
C TYR A 44 -9.64 13.50 -9.05
N ASP A 45 -8.77 13.75 -8.07
CA ASP A 45 -7.33 13.61 -8.22
C ASP A 45 -6.90 12.14 -8.37
N THR A 46 -7.81 11.21 -8.06
CA THR A 46 -7.59 9.76 -8.23
C THR A 46 -8.02 9.22 -9.58
N TRP A 47 -8.46 10.08 -10.52
CA TRP A 47 -8.84 9.66 -11.86
C TRP A 47 -7.70 8.93 -12.56
N THR A 48 -7.94 7.69 -12.98
CA THR A 48 -6.92 6.86 -13.61
C THR A 48 -7.53 5.97 -14.68
N ILE A 49 -6.90 5.91 -15.86
CA ILE A 49 -7.31 5.02 -16.95
C ILE A 49 -6.56 3.70 -16.80
N PHE A 50 -7.30 2.59 -16.82
CA PHE A 50 -6.70 1.25 -16.76
C PHE A 50 -6.05 0.86 -18.09
N PRO A 51 -4.71 0.71 -18.16
CA PRO A 51 -4.01 0.43 -19.42
C PRO A 51 -4.35 -0.95 -20.00
N TRP A 52 -4.78 -1.89 -19.17
CA TRP A 52 -5.15 -3.25 -19.59
C TRP A 52 -6.60 -3.42 -20.08
N ARG A 53 -7.45 -2.41 -19.95
CA ARG A 53 -8.86 -2.44 -20.38
C ARG A 53 -9.10 -1.51 -21.57
N LYS A 54 -8.17 -1.51 -22.54
CA LYS A 54 -8.35 -0.76 -23.79
C LYS A 54 -9.19 -1.58 -24.77
N HIS A 55 -10.34 -1.04 -25.21
CA HIS A 55 -11.12 -1.54 -26.31
C HIS A 55 -11.08 -0.52 -27.46
N GLN A 56 -11.33 -0.94 -28.73
CA GLN A 56 -11.14 -0.10 -29.92
C GLN A 56 -11.77 1.30 -29.83
N ASN A 57 -12.87 1.47 -29.09
CA ASN A 57 -13.58 2.75 -28.94
C ASN A 57 -13.96 3.10 -27.50
N ALA A 58 -13.39 2.42 -26.51
CA ALA A 58 -13.71 2.66 -25.11
C ALA A 58 -12.51 2.44 -24.21
N GLN A 59 -12.42 3.26 -23.16
CA GLN A 59 -11.45 3.11 -22.08
C GLN A 59 -12.21 2.92 -20.77
N THR A 60 -11.59 2.19 -19.84
CA THR A 60 -12.09 2.08 -18.48
C THR A 60 -11.26 3.00 -17.59
N ALA A 61 -11.92 3.93 -16.95
CA ALA A 61 -11.32 4.77 -15.91
C ALA A 61 -11.85 4.39 -14.54
N ARG A 62 -11.10 4.72 -13.52
CA ARG A 62 -11.46 4.55 -12.10
C ARG A 62 -11.34 5.86 -11.36
N LEU A 63 -12.25 6.09 -10.42
CA LEU A 63 -12.16 7.07 -9.34
C LEU A 63 -12.17 6.32 -8.00
N ILE A 64 -11.38 6.75 -7.04
CA ILE A 64 -11.51 6.36 -5.64
C ILE A 64 -12.53 7.29 -5.00
N CYS A 65 -13.36 6.74 -4.12
CA CYS A 65 -14.38 7.51 -3.44
C CYS A 65 -14.26 7.36 -1.93
N SER A 66 -14.57 8.41 -1.20
CA SER A 66 -14.87 8.35 0.22
C SER A 66 -16.34 8.00 0.44
N VAL A 67 -16.65 7.32 1.53
CA VAL A 67 -18.01 6.86 1.84
C VAL A 67 -18.67 7.82 2.80
N TYR A 68 -19.92 8.18 2.48
CA TYR A 68 -20.77 9.05 3.28
C TYR A 68 -22.05 8.34 3.69
N LYS A 69 -22.65 8.77 4.81
CA LYS A 69 -23.90 8.20 5.33
C LYS A 69 -25.11 8.56 4.44
N SER A 70 -26.26 8.03 4.79
CA SER A 70 -27.52 8.21 4.07
C SER A 70 -27.99 9.67 3.94
N ASP A 71 -27.48 10.59 4.78
CA ASP A 71 -27.71 12.03 4.66
C ASP A 71 -26.89 12.70 3.54
N ASN A 72 -25.97 11.96 2.91
CA ASN A 72 -25.04 12.43 1.88
C ASN A 72 -24.12 13.62 2.32
N GLU A 73 -24.03 13.87 3.61
CA GLU A 73 -23.26 14.99 4.19
C GLU A 73 -22.24 14.50 5.23
N THR A 74 -22.62 13.49 6.03
CA THR A 74 -21.78 12.99 7.12
C THR A 74 -20.81 11.92 6.64
N PRO A 75 -19.46 12.12 6.77
CA PRO A 75 -18.48 11.09 6.46
C PRO A 75 -18.72 9.81 7.30
N PHE A 76 -18.66 8.67 6.65
CA PHE A 76 -18.75 7.39 7.33
C PHE A 76 -17.39 7.00 7.94
N MET A 77 -17.30 6.97 9.26
CA MET A 77 -16.04 6.69 9.97
C MET A 77 -15.65 5.19 10.01
N GLY A 78 -16.43 4.32 9.39
CA GLY A 78 -16.03 2.94 9.07
C GLY A 78 -15.23 2.85 7.76
N ASP A 79 -15.16 3.93 6.98
CA ASP A 79 -14.30 4.03 5.81
C ASP A 79 -12.86 4.36 6.26
N PRO A 80 -11.86 3.51 5.98
CA PRO A 80 -10.45 3.78 6.33
C PRO A 80 -9.93 5.10 5.75
N ARG A 81 -10.43 5.51 4.59
CA ARG A 81 -10.02 6.76 3.96
C ARG A 81 -10.48 7.98 4.77
N ASN A 82 -11.70 7.97 5.29
CA ASN A 82 -12.20 9.02 6.18
C ASN A 82 -11.47 9.04 7.53
N VAL A 83 -11.07 7.87 8.05
CA VAL A 83 -10.25 7.78 9.26
C VAL A 83 -8.88 8.40 9.03
N LEU A 84 -8.25 8.10 7.89
CA LEU A 84 -6.95 8.67 7.53
C LEU A 84 -7.04 10.20 7.35
N GLN A 85 -8.08 10.69 6.66
CA GLN A 85 -8.30 12.13 6.49
C GLN A 85 -8.40 12.86 7.82
N LYS A 86 -9.15 12.31 8.77
CA LYS A 86 -9.24 12.87 10.12
C LYS A 86 -7.88 12.99 10.79
N VAL A 87 -7.03 11.97 10.70
CA VAL A 87 -5.68 12.01 11.29
C VAL A 87 -4.77 13.01 10.57
N MET A 88 -4.93 13.15 9.25
CA MET A 88 -4.21 14.16 8.47
C MET A 88 -4.61 15.57 8.90
N ASP A 89 -5.90 15.81 9.14
CA ASP A 89 -6.41 17.10 9.61
C ASP A 89 -5.84 17.44 11.00
N GLU A 90 -5.82 16.47 11.93
CA GLU A 90 -5.21 16.62 13.27
C GLU A 90 -3.70 16.91 13.16
N ALA A 91 -2.98 16.25 12.26
CA ALA A 91 -1.56 16.53 12.02
C ALA A 91 -1.34 17.92 11.42
N ALA A 92 -2.23 18.35 10.53
CA ALA A 92 -2.20 19.69 9.92
C ALA A 92 -2.44 20.81 10.96
N GLU A 93 -3.32 20.60 11.93
CA GLU A 93 -3.50 21.50 13.07
C GLU A 93 -2.22 21.64 13.91
N MET A 94 -1.42 20.57 13.99
CA MET A 94 -0.11 20.59 14.63
C MET A 94 0.99 21.21 13.75
N GLY A 95 0.70 21.55 12.50
CA GLY A 95 1.61 22.14 11.53
C GLY A 95 2.40 21.15 10.69
N PHE A 96 2.00 19.87 10.67
CA PHE A 96 2.70 18.80 9.94
C PHE A 96 1.88 18.26 8.76
N GLY A 97 2.60 17.95 7.67
CA GLY A 97 2.16 17.00 6.65
C GLY A 97 2.93 15.70 6.80
N PHE A 98 2.43 14.62 6.19
CA PHE A 98 2.94 13.27 6.36
C PHE A 98 3.24 12.62 5.01
N ASN A 99 4.48 12.20 4.78
CA ASN A 99 4.91 11.45 3.62
C ASN A 99 5.14 9.98 3.96
N VAL A 100 4.72 9.12 3.05
CA VAL A 100 4.86 7.66 3.16
C VAL A 100 5.39 7.07 1.86
N GLY A 101 6.41 6.21 1.96
CA GLY A 101 6.95 5.40 0.87
C GLY A 101 6.86 3.91 1.25
N PRO A 102 5.87 3.18 0.75
CA PRO A 102 5.73 1.75 1.02
C PRO A 102 6.60 0.93 0.08
N GLU A 103 7.24 -0.10 0.61
CA GLU A 103 7.97 -1.14 -0.12
C GLU A 103 7.12 -2.41 -0.08
N CYS A 104 6.54 -2.81 -1.19
CA CYS A 104 5.53 -3.87 -1.22
C CYS A 104 6.08 -5.16 -1.83
N GLU A 105 6.34 -6.15 -1.01
CA GLU A 105 6.77 -7.47 -1.42
C GLU A 105 5.58 -8.39 -1.74
N PHE A 106 5.77 -9.30 -2.71
CA PHE A 106 4.75 -10.26 -3.11
C PHE A 106 5.38 -11.54 -3.68
N PHE A 107 4.61 -12.62 -3.68
CA PHE A 107 4.99 -13.87 -4.34
C PHE A 107 4.22 -14.07 -5.64
N LEU A 108 4.90 -14.70 -6.62
CA LEU A 108 4.32 -15.19 -7.85
C LEU A 108 4.36 -16.74 -7.84
N PHE A 109 3.18 -17.36 -7.84
CA PHE A 109 3.03 -18.81 -7.89
C PHE A 109 2.49 -19.29 -9.22
N LYS A 110 2.85 -20.50 -9.61
CA LYS A 110 2.24 -21.19 -10.75
C LYS A 110 0.79 -21.53 -10.46
N LEU A 111 0.01 -21.66 -11.51
CA LEU A 111 -1.33 -22.23 -11.48
C LEU A 111 -1.25 -23.72 -11.82
N ASP A 112 -2.18 -24.52 -11.27
CA ASP A 112 -2.38 -25.91 -11.70
C ASP A 112 -3.07 -26.00 -13.08
N GLU A 113 -3.27 -27.20 -13.58
CA GLU A 113 -3.96 -27.47 -14.87
C GLU A 113 -5.42 -26.98 -14.91
N ASN A 114 -6.02 -26.75 -13.76
CA ASN A 114 -7.39 -26.24 -13.61
C ASN A 114 -7.43 -24.72 -13.38
N GLY A 115 -6.26 -24.04 -13.35
CA GLY A 115 -6.14 -22.63 -13.09
C GLY A 115 -6.19 -22.23 -11.60
N ASN A 116 -6.06 -23.18 -10.67
CA ASN A 116 -6.01 -22.90 -9.24
C ASN A 116 -4.59 -22.53 -8.80
N PRO A 117 -4.43 -21.63 -7.80
CA PRO A 117 -3.12 -21.31 -7.23
C PRO A 117 -2.46 -22.52 -6.58
N THR A 118 -1.15 -22.66 -6.84
CA THR A 118 -0.30 -23.64 -6.15
C THR A 118 0.66 -22.95 -5.17
N LEU A 119 1.54 -23.70 -4.52
CA LEU A 119 2.69 -23.20 -3.78
C LEU A 119 4.00 -23.35 -4.58
N GLU A 120 3.90 -23.72 -5.86
CA GLU A 120 5.07 -23.83 -6.73
C GLU A 120 5.51 -22.44 -7.18
N THR A 121 6.76 -22.09 -6.86
CA THR A 121 7.43 -20.91 -7.42
C THR A 121 7.86 -21.19 -8.86
N GLY A 122 8.06 -20.14 -9.65
CA GLY A 122 8.49 -20.31 -11.04
C GLY A 122 9.99 -20.55 -11.20
N ASP A 123 10.77 -20.27 -10.17
CA ASP A 123 12.22 -20.15 -10.20
C ASP A 123 12.87 -20.67 -8.91
N GLU A 124 14.20 -20.69 -8.93
CA GLU A 124 15.07 -20.90 -7.78
C GLU A 124 15.92 -19.63 -7.53
N GLY A 125 15.37 -18.46 -7.87
CA GLY A 125 16.03 -17.17 -7.75
C GLY A 125 16.22 -16.74 -6.31
N GLY A 126 17.16 -15.82 -6.11
CA GLY A 126 17.46 -15.14 -4.87
C GLY A 126 17.56 -13.63 -5.09
N TYR A 127 18.02 -12.92 -4.07
CA TYR A 127 18.08 -11.45 -4.04
C TYR A 127 18.89 -10.89 -5.21
N PHE A 128 18.24 -10.04 -6.01
CA PHE A 128 18.78 -9.43 -7.24
C PHE A 128 19.15 -10.39 -8.39
N ASP A 129 18.68 -11.63 -8.38
CA ASP A 129 18.84 -12.49 -9.54
C ASP A 129 18.08 -11.97 -10.75
N LEU A 130 18.61 -12.28 -11.92
CA LEU A 130 18.12 -11.85 -13.21
C LEU A 130 17.72 -13.07 -14.07
N ASN A 131 17.05 -12.82 -15.19
CA ASN A 131 16.78 -13.81 -16.21
C ASN A 131 18.13 -14.42 -16.72
N PRO A 132 18.25 -15.75 -16.90
CA PRO A 132 17.19 -16.74 -16.98
C PRO A 132 16.79 -17.40 -15.64
N ILE A 133 17.37 -17.02 -14.51
CA ILE A 133 17.03 -17.60 -13.20
C ILE A 133 15.69 -17.03 -12.72
N ASP A 134 15.55 -15.71 -12.72
CA ASP A 134 14.30 -15.02 -12.37
C ASP A 134 13.25 -15.15 -13.48
N HIS A 135 12.33 -16.06 -13.32
CA HIS A 135 11.23 -16.28 -14.26
C HIS A 135 10.10 -15.25 -14.11
N GLY A 136 10.07 -14.47 -13.04
CA GLY A 136 9.09 -13.41 -12.78
C GLY A 136 9.44 -12.06 -13.42
N GLU A 137 10.65 -11.87 -13.95
CA GLU A 137 11.14 -10.59 -14.47
C GLU A 137 10.21 -9.96 -15.52
N ASN A 138 9.71 -10.75 -16.48
CA ASN A 138 8.79 -10.24 -17.50
C ASN A 138 7.46 -9.76 -16.92
N CYS A 139 6.94 -10.47 -15.93
CA CYS A 139 5.72 -10.08 -15.22
C CYS A 139 5.95 -8.77 -14.45
N ARG A 140 7.06 -8.67 -13.69
CA ARG A 140 7.42 -7.43 -12.98
C ARG A 140 7.57 -6.25 -13.93
N ARG A 141 8.27 -6.43 -15.05
CA ARG A 141 8.44 -5.38 -16.07
C ARG A 141 7.09 -4.86 -16.57
N ASP A 142 6.17 -5.75 -16.92
CA ASP A 142 4.86 -5.36 -17.44
C ASP A 142 4.00 -4.69 -16.35
N ILE A 143 4.17 -5.08 -15.09
CA ILE A 143 3.58 -4.39 -13.93
C ILE A 143 4.13 -2.96 -13.82
N CYS A 144 5.47 -2.79 -13.88
CA CYS A 144 6.11 -1.47 -13.79
C CYS A 144 5.61 -0.54 -14.90
N LEU A 145 5.61 -0.99 -16.16
CA LEU A 145 5.13 -0.20 -17.30
C LEU A 145 3.65 0.20 -17.14
N ALA A 146 2.81 -0.70 -16.62
CA ALA A 146 1.41 -0.37 -16.36
C ALA A 146 1.24 0.66 -15.23
N LEU A 147 2.05 0.57 -14.18
CA LEU A 147 2.07 1.55 -13.09
C LEU A 147 2.56 2.91 -13.58
N GLU A 148 3.60 2.96 -14.40
CA GLU A 148 4.09 4.20 -15.02
C GLU A 148 3.04 4.84 -15.93
N ASP A 149 2.31 4.06 -16.74
CA ASP A 149 1.15 4.52 -17.52
C ASP A 149 0.03 5.11 -16.63
N MET A 150 -0.03 4.70 -15.38
CA MET A 150 -0.98 5.18 -14.36
C MET A 150 -0.41 6.33 -13.49
N GLY A 151 0.76 6.86 -13.82
CA GLY A 151 1.37 8.01 -13.14
C GLY A 151 2.19 7.67 -11.89
N TYR A 152 2.63 6.42 -11.75
CA TYR A 152 3.62 6.07 -10.72
C TYR A 152 5.03 6.41 -11.22
N THR A 153 5.90 6.77 -10.30
CA THR A 153 7.34 6.81 -10.53
C THR A 153 7.94 5.59 -9.87
N ILE A 154 8.41 4.64 -10.67
CA ILE A 154 9.04 3.41 -10.16
C ILE A 154 10.49 3.73 -9.78
N GLU A 155 10.91 3.31 -8.59
CA GLU A 155 12.25 3.53 -8.04
C GLU A 155 13.09 2.24 -8.10
N ALA A 156 12.49 1.09 -7.80
CA ALA A 156 13.16 -0.22 -7.88
C ALA A 156 12.18 -1.32 -8.29
N SER A 157 12.74 -2.38 -8.90
CA SER A 157 12.01 -3.61 -9.23
C SER A 157 13.01 -4.75 -9.29
N HIS A 158 12.92 -5.72 -8.40
CA HIS A 158 13.88 -6.81 -8.29
C HIS A 158 13.26 -8.10 -7.79
N HIS A 159 14.00 -9.20 -7.96
CA HIS A 159 13.75 -10.46 -7.29
C HIS A 159 14.17 -10.33 -5.82
N GLU A 160 13.35 -10.86 -4.90
CA GLU A 160 13.61 -10.85 -3.47
C GLU A 160 14.35 -12.11 -3.01
N VAL A 161 14.57 -12.26 -1.69
CA VAL A 161 15.40 -13.31 -1.11
C VAL A 161 14.82 -14.71 -1.33
N ALA A 162 13.49 -14.85 -1.21
CA ALA A 162 12.85 -16.15 -1.37
C ALA A 162 12.52 -16.46 -2.84
N GLU A 163 12.60 -17.75 -3.22
CA GLU A 163 12.16 -18.22 -4.53
C GLU A 163 10.75 -17.71 -4.87
N GLY A 164 10.58 -17.14 -6.05
CA GLY A 164 9.31 -16.55 -6.51
C GLY A 164 8.84 -15.31 -5.76
N GLN A 165 9.69 -14.71 -4.93
CA GLN A 165 9.42 -13.47 -4.21
C GLN A 165 9.96 -12.27 -4.99
N HIS A 166 9.17 -11.20 -5.05
CA HIS A 166 9.45 -10.00 -5.83
C HIS A 166 9.10 -8.75 -5.04
N GLU A 167 9.76 -7.65 -5.39
CA GLU A 167 9.49 -6.32 -4.85
C GLU A 167 9.46 -5.29 -5.97
N ILE A 168 8.58 -4.32 -5.85
CA ILE A 168 8.52 -3.14 -6.71
C ILE A 168 8.27 -1.94 -5.82
N ASP A 169 9.22 -1.01 -5.83
CA ASP A 169 9.16 0.23 -5.07
C ASP A 169 8.77 1.38 -5.97
N PHE A 170 7.90 2.23 -5.47
CA PHE A 170 7.52 3.46 -6.13
C PHE A 170 7.70 4.66 -5.22
N GLN A 171 7.93 5.81 -5.83
CA GLN A 171 8.24 7.05 -5.14
C GLN A 171 7.22 7.36 -4.05
N PHE A 172 7.72 7.75 -2.86
CA PHE A 172 6.92 8.23 -1.76
C PHE A 172 6.03 9.42 -2.15
N GLY A 173 4.99 9.64 -1.39
CA GLY A 173 4.09 10.77 -1.56
C GLY A 173 3.37 11.11 -0.26
N ASP A 174 2.45 12.04 -0.34
CA ASP A 174 1.49 12.29 0.74
C ASP A 174 0.80 10.99 1.15
N VAL A 175 0.47 10.88 2.42
CA VAL A 175 -0.01 9.62 3.01
C VAL A 175 -1.31 9.13 2.37
N MET A 176 -2.25 10.01 2.01
CA MET A 176 -3.49 9.60 1.33
C MET A 176 -3.20 9.06 -0.07
N LEU A 177 -2.37 9.77 -0.83
CA LEU A 177 -1.95 9.33 -2.16
C LEU A 177 -1.23 7.98 -2.08
N SER A 178 -0.34 7.79 -1.11
CA SER A 178 0.40 6.54 -0.92
C SER A 178 -0.53 5.38 -0.54
N ALA A 179 -1.51 5.61 0.33
CA ALA A 179 -2.51 4.60 0.69
C ALA A 179 -3.34 4.16 -0.52
N ASP A 180 -3.83 5.10 -1.33
CA ASP A 180 -4.57 4.83 -2.57
C ASP A 180 -3.69 4.10 -3.60
N ARG A 181 -2.41 4.47 -3.69
CA ARG A 181 -1.43 3.82 -4.57
C ARG A 181 -1.17 2.37 -4.19
N VAL A 182 -1.03 2.05 -2.90
CA VAL A 182 -0.86 0.66 -2.44
C VAL A 182 -2.05 -0.21 -2.85
N MET A 183 -3.27 0.28 -2.68
CA MET A 183 -4.48 -0.47 -3.08
C MET A 183 -4.52 -0.70 -4.59
N THR A 184 -4.18 0.32 -5.36
CA THR A 184 -4.08 0.24 -6.82
C THR A 184 -2.96 -0.72 -7.26
N PHE A 185 -1.78 -0.61 -6.65
CA PHE A 185 -0.63 -1.47 -6.88
C PHE A 185 -1.00 -2.95 -6.73
N LYS A 186 -1.63 -3.32 -5.62
CA LYS A 186 -2.08 -4.70 -5.38
C LYS A 186 -3.03 -5.20 -6.47
N HIS A 187 -3.90 -4.34 -6.98
CA HIS A 187 -4.80 -4.69 -8.09
C HIS A 187 -4.03 -4.88 -9.41
N VAL A 188 -3.10 -4.00 -9.74
CA VAL A 188 -2.24 -4.09 -10.94
C VAL A 188 -1.42 -5.37 -10.92
N VAL A 189 -0.71 -5.63 -9.81
CA VAL A 189 0.12 -6.84 -9.64
C VAL A 189 -0.70 -8.11 -9.88
N LYS A 190 -1.86 -8.25 -9.24
CA LYS A 190 -2.72 -9.42 -9.42
C LYS A 190 -3.25 -9.53 -10.85
N THR A 191 -3.59 -8.41 -11.48
CA THR A 191 -4.10 -8.38 -12.86
C THR A 191 -3.05 -8.83 -13.85
N TYR A 192 -1.82 -8.34 -13.72
CA TYR A 192 -0.75 -8.70 -14.64
C TYR A 192 -0.21 -10.11 -14.37
N ALA A 193 -0.11 -10.53 -13.10
CA ALA A 193 0.20 -11.92 -12.79
C ALA A 193 -0.77 -12.89 -13.47
N ALA A 194 -2.08 -12.63 -13.38
CA ALA A 194 -3.09 -13.45 -14.06
C ALA A 194 -2.91 -13.46 -15.59
N LYS A 195 -2.51 -12.35 -16.21
CA LYS A 195 -2.20 -12.28 -17.65
C LYS A 195 -0.98 -13.13 -18.04
N HIS A 196 -0.03 -13.27 -17.13
CA HIS A 196 1.15 -14.12 -17.29
C HIS A 196 0.92 -15.59 -16.88
N GLY A 197 -0.33 -15.98 -16.53
CA GLY A 197 -0.66 -17.33 -16.07
C GLY A 197 -0.11 -17.64 -14.69
N LEU A 198 0.06 -16.61 -13.86
CA LEU A 198 0.59 -16.69 -12.49
C LEU A 198 -0.44 -16.23 -11.47
N HIS A 199 -0.27 -16.65 -10.23
CA HIS A 199 -1.01 -16.15 -9.08
C HIS A 199 -0.12 -15.26 -8.22
N ALA A 200 -0.49 -13.98 -8.07
CA ALA A 200 0.19 -13.07 -7.15
C ALA A 200 -0.49 -13.05 -5.79
N THR A 201 0.31 -13.16 -4.72
CA THR A 201 -0.17 -13.03 -3.35
C THR A 201 0.69 -12.08 -2.53
N PHE A 202 0.02 -11.30 -1.68
CA PHE A 202 0.62 -10.45 -0.63
C PHE A 202 0.50 -11.10 0.75
N MET A 203 0.31 -12.41 0.79
CA MET A 203 0.22 -13.18 2.04
C MET A 203 1.55 -13.06 2.80
N PRO A 204 1.54 -12.67 4.09
CA PRO A 204 2.79 -12.42 4.84
C PRO A 204 3.75 -13.60 4.89
N LYS A 205 3.25 -14.82 4.99
CA LYS A 205 4.08 -16.06 5.06
C LYS A 205 3.40 -17.18 4.28
N PRO A 206 3.46 -17.17 2.95
CA PRO A 206 2.82 -18.21 2.14
C PRO A 206 3.51 -19.56 2.25
N ILE A 207 4.83 -19.58 2.43
CA ILE A 207 5.66 -20.80 2.55
C ILE A 207 6.39 -20.77 3.89
N TYR A 208 6.37 -21.89 4.60
CA TYR A 208 7.14 -22.08 5.83
C TYR A 208 8.62 -22.28 5.52
N GLY A 209 9.49 -21.70 6.34
CA GLY A 209 10.95 -21.94 6.26
C GLY A 209 11.70 -21.04 5.27
N ILE A 210 11.04 -20.15 4.56
CA ILE A 210 11.67 -19.12 3.70
C ILE A 210 11.22 -17.72 4.09
N ASN A 211 11.80 -16.66 3.53
CA ASN A 211 11.37 -15.28 3.77
C ASN A 211 9.88 -15.08 3.41
N GLY A 212 9.23 -14.15 4.06
CA GLY A 212 7.83 -13.79 3.81
C GLY A 212 7.72 -12.36 3.30
N SER A 213 6.53 -11.98 2.80
CA SER A 213 6.27 -10.66 2.25
C SER A 213 6.12 -9.60 3.34
N GLY A 214 6.97 -8.59 3.32
CA GLY A 214 6.85 -7.35 4.07
C GLY A 214 6.06 -6.29 3.31
N MET A 215 5.72 -5.24 4.03
CA MET A 215 5.40 -3.93 3.49
C MET A 215 6.10 -2.92 4.39
N HIS A 216 7.39 -2.71 4.13
CA HIS A 216 8.17 -1.72 4.85
C HIS A 216 7.59 -0.34 4.58
N THR A 217 7.42 0.44 5.62
CA THR A 217 6.74 1.73 5.49
C THR A 217 7.70 2.84 5.88
N ASN A 218 8.33 3.45 4.88
CA ASN A 218 9.17 4.62 5.07
C ASN A 218 8.28 5.83 5.39
N MET A 219 8.55 6.51 6.49
CA MET A 219 7.72 7.59 7.02
C MET A 219 8.54 8.83 7.34
N SER A 220 8.03 10.01 7.00
CA SER A 220 8.56 11.28 7.44
C SER A 220 7.47 12.34 7.57
N LEU A 221 7.64 13.25 8.54
CA LEU A 221 6.83 14.45 8.64
C LEU A 221 7.54 15.63 7.94
N TYR A 222 6.76 16.56 7.43
CA TYR A 222 7.27 17.84 6.94
C TYR A 222 6.46 18.99 7.53
N TYR A 223 7.11 20.14 7.69
CA TYR A 223 6.43 21.33 8.18
C TYR A 223 5.59 21.95 7.06
N LEU A 224 4.30 22.18 7.29
CA LEU A 224 3.39 22.81 6.32
C LEU A 224 3.81 24.23 5.96
N LYS A 225 4.47 24.94 6.88
CA LYS A 225 4.88 26.34 6.68
C LYS A 225 5.96 26.53 5.61
N ASP A 226 6.84 25.52 5.37
CA ASP A 226 7.99 25.68 4.47
C ASP A 226 8.37 24.39 3.71
N GLY A 227 7.64 23.29 3.92
CA GLY A 227 7.87 21.99 3.27
C GLY A 227 9.14 21.25 3.69
N LYS A 228 9.85 21.74 4.72
CA LYS A 228 11.08 21.08 5.19
C LYS A 228 10.76 19.81 5.94
N ASN A 229 11.66 18.81 5.80
CA ASN A 229 11.60 17.58 6.55
C ASN A 229 11.70 17.86 8.06
N ALA A 230 10.70 17.45 8.84
CA ALA A 230 10.64 17.71 10.27
C ALA A 230 11.48 16.71 11.08
N PHE A 231 11.96 15.64 10.45
CA PHE A 231 12.82 14.65 11.11
C PHE A 231 14.31 14.97 11.02
N ASP A 232 14.69 15.88 10.11
CA ASP A 232 16.08 16.23 9.88
C ASP A 232 16.60 17.30 10.87
N ASP A 233 17.69 17.00 11.55
CA ASP A 233 18.49 17.96 12.28
C ASP A 233 19.99 17.59 12.16
N PRO A 234 20.76 18.30 11.32
CA PRO A 234 22.18 18.01 11.14
C PRO A 234 23.03 18.09 12.43
N ASN A 235 22.54 18.77 13.47
CA ASN A 235 23.22 18.89 14.76
C ASN A 235 22.65 17.91 15.80
N GLY A 236 21.56 17.25 15.52
CA GLY A 236 20.95 16.26 16.40
C GLY A 236 21.75 14.95 16.43
N GLU A 237 21.56 14.16 17.48
CA GLU A 237 22.11 12.81 17.55
C GLU A 237 21.61 11.99 16.35
N MET A 238 22.51 11.28 15.68
CA MET A 238 22.25 10.53 14.43
C MET A 238 21.66 11.38 13.29
N GLY A 239 21.74 12.72 13.35
CA GLY A 239 21.15 13.63 12.36
C GLY A 239 19.62 13.71 12.43
N LEU A 240 19.04 13.36 13.58
CA LEU A 240 17.59 13.36 13.82
C LEU A 240 17.15 14.49 14.72
N SER A 241 16.00 15.06 14.42
CA SER A 241 15.34 16.06 15.26
C SER A 241 14.64 15.43 16.47
N GLU A 242 14.29 16.25 17.46
CA GLU A 242 13.43 15.86 18.57
C GLU A 242 12.07 15.33 18.07
N THR A 243 11.52 15.92 17.01
CA THR A 243 10.28 15.45 16.38
C THR A 243 10.40 14.01 15.90
N ALA A 244 11.53 13.62 15.30
CA ALA A 244 11.76 12.23 14.87
C ALA A 244 11.78 11.26 16.06
N TYR A 245 12.48 11.61 17.13
CA TYR A 245 12.52 10.79 18.36
C TYR A 245 11.14 10.66 19.01
N ASN A 246 10.38 11.75 19.08
CA ASN A 246 9.01 11.73 19.60
C ASN A 246 8.09 10.86 18.76
N PHE A 247 8.23 10.89 17.42
CA PHE A 247 7.48 10.04 16.51
C PHE A 247 7.82 8.55 16.71
N ILE A 248 9.10 8.20 16.79
CA ILE A 248 9.56 6.83 17.10
C ILE A 248 8.99 6.38 18.45
N ALA A 249 9.09 7.22 19.48
CA ALA A 249 8.56 6.90 20.80
C ALA A 249 7.04 6.67 20.77
N GLY A 250 6.30 7.43 19.97
CA GLY A 250 4.88 7.26 19.75
C GLY A 250 4.55 5.91 19.10
N ILE A 251 5.27 5.53 18.04
CA ILE A 251 5.11 4.19 17.43
C ILE A 251 5.39 3.10 18.46
N MET A 252 6.51 3.19 19.20
CA MET A 252 6.91 2.20 20.20
C MET A 252 5.88 2.06 21.32
N ALA A 253 5.28 3.16 21.76
CA ALA A 253 4.26 3.17 22.81
C ALA A 253 2.94 2.50 22.36
N HIS A 254 2.59 2.64 21.08
CA HIS A 254 1.30 2.20 20.53
C HIS A 254 1.37 0.93 19.67
N ILE A 255 2.55 0.37 19.44
CA ILE A 255 2.74 -0.72 18.47
C ILE A 255 1.86 -1.94 18.72
N ARG A 256 1.53 -2.26 19.98
CA ARG A 256 0.63 -3.39 20.29
C ARG A 256 -0.78 -3.18 19.73
N GLY A 257 -1.26 -1.94 19.75
CA GLY A 257 -2.53 -1.58 19.11
C GLY A 257 -2.39 -1.51 17.58
N ILE A 258 -1.30 -0.91 17.07
CA ILE A 258 -0.99 -0.82 15.65
C ILE A 258 -0.91 -2.21 15.01
N ALA A 259 -0.31 -3.20 15.71
CA ALA A 259 -0.16 -4.57 15.22
C ALA A 259 -1.52 -5.26 14.90
N ALA A 260 -2.60 -4.88 15.57
CA ALA A 260 -3.93 -5.42 15.26
C ALA A 260 -4.41 -5.03 13.85
N PHE A 261 -3.93 -3.90 13.32
CA PHE A 261 -4.26 -3.40 11.98
C PHE A 261 -3.19 -3.74 10.95
N SER A 262 -1.90 -3.58 11.29
CA SER A 262 -0.79 -3.87 10.38
C SER A 262 -0.53 -5.37 10.20
N ASN A 263 -0.92 -6.19 11.18
CA ASN A 263 -0.74 -7.65 11.17
C ASN A 263 -2.07 -8.36 11.53
N PRO A 264 -3.13 -8.20 10.71
CA PRO A 264 -4.51 -8.54 11.11
C PRO A 264 -4.83 -10.04 11.03
N THR A 265 -3.93 -10.88 10.51
CA THR A 265 -4.21 -12.30 10.29
C THR A 265 -3.28 -13.19 11.11
N VAL A 266 -3.70 -14.43 11.38
CA VAL A 266 -2.84 -15.46 11.98
C VAL A 266 -1.57 -15.67 11.14
N ASN A 267 -1.68 -15.57 9.83
CA ASN A 267 -0.54 -15.71 8.93
C ASN A 267 0.49 -14.58 9.10
N SER A 268 0.06 -13.36 9.45
CA SER A 268 0.96 -12.25 9.74
C SER A 268 2.00 -12.61 10.81
N TYR A 269 1.55 -13.26 11.89
CA TYR A 269 2.42 -13.66 13.00
C TYR A 269 3.33 -14.84 12.66
N LYS A 270 3.03 -15.62 11.62
CA LYS A 270 3.95 -16.63 11.09
C LYS A 270 5.17 -16.04 10.40
N ARG A 271 5.05 -14.79 9.91
CA ARG A 271 6.18 -14.02 9.35
C ARG A 271 7.08 -13.44 10.44
N LEU A 272 6.52 -12.97 11.56
CA LEU A 272 7.23 -12.26 12.63
C LEU A 272 8.07 -13.20 13.51
N VAL A 273 9.02 -13.89 12.89
CA VAL A 273 9.93 -14.84 13.56
C VAL A 273 11.39 -14.50 13.24
N PRO A 274 12.34 -14.78 14.14
CA PRO A 274 13.76 -14.51 13.91
C PRO A 274 14.32 -15.29 12.71
N GLY A 275 15.32 -14.69 12.03
CA GLY A 275 16.09 -15.36 10.97
C GLY A 275 15.58 -15.13 9.53
N TYR A 276 14.52 -14.36 9.35
CA TYR A 276 13.91 -14.09 8.03
C TYR A 276 13.67 -12.59 7.77
N GLU A 277 14.52 -11.73 8.31
CA GLU A 277 14.47 -10.26 8.13
C GLU A 277 13.14 -9.61 8.54
N ALA A 278 12.35 -10.27 9.39
CA ALA A 278 11.12 -9.74 9.94
C ALA A 278 11.33 -9.06 11.30
N PRO A 279 10.54 -8.05 11.67
CA PRO A 279 10.64 -7.36 12.96
C PRO A 279 10.18 -8.28 14.10
N SER A 280 11.14 -8.89 14.76
CA SER A 280 10.89 -9.81 15.87
C SER A 280 11.04 -9.19 17.26
N TYR A 281 11.61 -7.97 17.32
CA TYR A 281 11.91 -7.27 18.56
C TYR A 281 11.31 -5.87 18.55
N LEU A 282 10.71 -5.48 19.69
CA LEU A 282 10.16 -4.14 19.90
C LEU A 282 11.28 -3.17 20.30
N VAL A 283 12.15 -2.87 19.36
CA VAL A 283 13.29 -1.95 19.50
C VAL A 283 13.43 -1.12 18.23
N TRP A 284 14.18 -0.04 18.30
CA TRP A 284 14.58 0.72 17.12
C TRP A 284 16.10 0.71 16.94
N SER A 285 16.59 0.86 15.73
CA SER A 285 18.02 0.86 15.43
C SER A 285 18.34 1.52 14.08
N ALA A 286 19.56 2.05 13.97
CA ALA A 286 20.11 2.55 12.71
C ALA A 286 20.81 1.48 11.86
N SER A 287 20.98 0.27 12.37
CA SER A 287 21.82 -0.75 11.71
C SER A 287 21.24 -2.16 11.69
N ASN A 288 20.23 -2.46 12.49
CA ASN A 288 19.67 -3.81 12.60
C ASN A 288 18.32 -3.91 11.85
N ARG A 289 18.26 -4.79 10.84
CA ARG A 289 17.05 -5.02 10.02
C ARG A 289 15.93 -5.81 10.73
N SER A 290 16.22 -6.44 11.87
CA SER A 290 15.21 -7.18 12.67
C SER A 290 14.51 -6.31 13.71
N CYS A 291 14.75 -5.00 13.72
CA CYS A 291 14.08 -4.05 14.60
C CYS A 291 12.70 -3.70 14.07
N LEU A 292 11.80 -3.30 14.99
CA LEU A 292 10.50 -2.78 14.63
C LEU A 292 10.59 -1.46 13.87
N VAL A 293 11.46 -0.55 14.32
CA VAL A 293 11.71 0.73 13.66
C VAL A 293 13.17 0.80 13.25
N ARG A 294 13.41 1.02 11.98
CA ARG A 294 14.73 1.24 11.40
C ARG A 294 14.92 2.72 11.04
N ILE A 295 16.13 3.21 11.17
CA ILE A 295 16.52 4.55 10.73
C ILE A 295 17.44 4.39 9.53
N PRO A 296 16.96 4.58 8.28
CA PRO A 296 17.79 4.53 7.08
C PRO A 296 18.93 5.56 7.12
N ALA A 297 19.99 5.31 6.34
CA ALA A 297 21.19 6.16 6.35
C ALA A 297 21.00 7.55 5.72
N ALA A 298 19.96 7.73 4.89
CA ALA A 298 19.68 9.01 4.24
C ALA A 298 19.38 10.12 5.25
N ARG A 299 19.88 11.34 4.97
CA ARG A 299 19.67 12.54 5.78
C ARG A 299 19.23 13.70 4.89
N GLY A 300 18.91 14.85 5.51
CA GLY A 300 18.37 16.00 4.81
C GLY A 300 16.92 15.75 4.35
N LYS A 301 16.65 15.96 3.07
CA LYS A 301 15.32 15.70 2.50
C LYS A 301 14.90 14.22 2.59
N GLY A 302 15.87 13.31 2.67
CA GLY A 302 15.64 11.87 2.76
C GLY A 302 15.60 11.31 4.17
N THR A 303 15.68 12.16 5.22
CA THR A 303 15.59 11.71 6.62
C THR A 303 14.22 11.11 6.89
N ARG A 304 14.20 9.84 7.32
CA ARG A 304 12.97 9.07 7.53
C ARG A 304 13.15 7.98 8.56
N VAL A 305 12.06 7.43 9.01
CA VAL A 305 11.98 6.17 9.78
C VAL A 305 11.24 5.13 8.95
N GLU A 306 11.55 3.89 9.19
CA GLU A 306 10.95 2.75 8.48
C GLU A 306 10.44 1.72 9.47
#